data_744ea2efdf3f803b19521f9eccb121b6
#
_entry.id   744ea2efdf3f803b19521f9eccb121b6
#
_cell.length_a   1.000
_cell.length_b   1.000
_cell.length_c   1.000
_cell.angle_alpha   90.00
_cell.angle_beta   90.00
_cell.angle_gamma   90.00
#
_symmetry.space_group_name_H-M   'P 1'
#
loop_
_entity.id
_entity.type
_entity.pdbx_description
1 polymer ?
#
loop_
_entity_poly.entity_id
_entity_poly.type
_entity_poly.pdbx_seq_one_letter_code
_entity_poly.pdbx_strand_id
1 'polypeptide(L)'
;MTIGLGHYLSVAAVLFTLGIFGIFLNRKNVIIILMSIELILLAVNINLVAFSSFMGDIVGQVFAMLVLTVAAAEAAIGLAILVVYFRNRGSIAVEDINLMKG
;
A
#
# COMPACT_ATOMS: atom_id res chain seq x y z
N MET A 1 22.80 -21.45 8.28
CA MET A 1 22.23 -20.69 7.15
C MET A 1 22.37 -19.21 7.45
N THR A 2 23.02 -18.49 6.56
CA THR A 2 23.24 -17.06 6.76
C THR A 2 22.26 -16.28 5.89
N ILE A 3 21.52 -15.35 6.48
CA ILE A 3 20.61 -14.49 5.74
C ILE A 3 21.42 -13.35 5.12
N GLY A 4 21.42 -13.29 3.80
CA GLY A 4 22.15 -12.27 3.05
C GLY A 4 21.25 -11.25 2.41
N LEU A 5 21.88 -10.29 1.73
CA LEU A 5 21.16 -9.24 1.00
C LEU A 5 20.17 -9.83 -0.01
N GLY A 6 20.54 -10.91 -0.70
CA GLY A 6 19.68 -11.55 -1.67
C GLY A 6 18.36 -12.04 -1.09
N HIS A 7 18.35 -12.47 0.17
CA HIS A 7 17.12 -12.90 0.82
C HIS A 7 16.14 -11.73 1.00
N TYR A 8 16.64 -10.59 1.46
CA TYR A 8 15.81 -9.40 1.63
C TYR A 8 15.30 -8.85 0.31
N LEU A 9 16.16 -8.82 -0.71
CA LEU A 9 15.75 -8.39 -2.05
C LEU A 9 14.71 -9.31 -2.65
N SER A 10 14.81 -10.62 -2.41
CA SER A 10 13.82 -11.60 -2.89
C SER A 10 12.47 -11.37 -2.25
N VAL A 11 12.42 -11.14 -0.95
CA VAL A 11 11.16 -10.83 -0.25
C VAL A 11 10.56 -9.54 -0.80
N ALA A 12 11.37 -8.50 -0.98
CA ALA A 12 10.91 -7.24 -1.52
C ALA A 12 10.35 -7.41 -2.94
N ALA A 13 11.03 -8.21 -3.77
CA ALA A 13 10.58 -8.48 -5.14
C ALA A 13 9.23 -9.19 -5.17
N VAL A 14 9.03 -10.16 -4.28
CA VAL A 14 7.75 -10.88 -4.16
C VAL A 14 6.65 -9.93 -3.73
N LEU A 15 6.89 -9.12 -2.71
CA LEU A 15 5.90 -8.14 -2.22
C LEU A 15 5.55 -7.11 -3.28
N PHE A 16 6.55 -6.61 -3.99
CA PHE A 16 6.36 -5.65 -5.07
C PHE A 16 5.50 -6.24 -6.18
N THR A 17 5.80 -7.47 -6.57
CA THR A 17 5.05 -8.18 -7.60
C THR A 17 3.61 -8.41 -7.18
N LEU A 18 3.39 -8.86 -5.93
CA LEU A 18 2.03 -9.04 -5.39
C LEU A 18 1.26 -7.72 -5.39
N GLY A 19 1.92 -6.61 -5.05
CA GLY A 19 1.30 -5.29 -5.08
C GLY A 19 0.86 -4.90 -6.49
N ILE A 20 1.72 -5.11 -7.48
CA ILE A 20 1.39 -4.81 -8.87
C ILE A 20 0.21 -5.65 -9.35
N PHE A 21 0.24 -6.96 -9.09
CA PHE A 21 -0.88 -7.84 -9.47
C PHE A 21 -2.16 -7.44 -8.76
N GLY A 22 -2.08 -7.03 -7.50
CA GLY A 22 -3.25 -6.55 -6.76
C GLY A 22 -3.92 -5.38 -7.45
N ILE A 23 -3.11 -4.43 -7.95
CA ILE A 23 -3.65 -3.28 -8.67
C ILE A 23 -4.33 -3.69 -9.97
N PHE A 24 -3.65 -4.50 -10.78
CA PHE A 24 -4.14 -4.85 -12.11
C PHE A 24 -5.35 -5.78 -12.07
N LEU A 25 -5.38 -6.73 -11.13
CA LEU A 25 -6.46 -7.71 -11.04
C LEU A 25 -7.71 -7.17 -10.35
N ASN A 26 -7.56 -6.12 -9.53
CA ASN A 26 -8.65 -5.62 -8.70
C ASN A 26 -8.87 -4.11 -8.88
N ARG A 27 -8.82 -3.65 -10.12
CA ARG A 27 -8.92 -2.22 -10.45
C ARG A 27 -10.17 -1.53 -9.94
N LYS A 28 -11.25 -2.28 -9.72
CA LYS A 28 -12.52 -1.72 -9.28
C LYS A 28 -12.68 -1.69 -7.77
N ASN A 29 -11.78 -2.35 -7.04
CA ASN A 29 -11.84 -2.40 -5.58
C ASN A 29 -10.83 -1.42 -5.00
N VAL A 30 -11.30 -0.29 -4.52
CA VAL A 30 -10.44 0.80 -4.00
C VAL A 30 -9.64 0.34 -2.81
N ILE A 31 -10.24 -0.49 -1.93
CA ILE A 31 -9.54 -0.98 -0.73
C ILE A 31 -8.36 -1.86 -1.14
N ILE A 32 -8.55 -2.77 -2.09
CA ILE A 32 -7.47 -3.65 -2.56
C ILE A 32 -6.38 -2.84 -3.27
N ILE A 33 -6.76 -1.83 -4.05
CA ILE A 33 -5.78 -0.96 -4.68
C ILE A 33 -4.94 -0.24 -3.63
N LEU A 34 -5.57 0.30 -2.58
CA LEU A 34 -4.86 0.97 -1.50
C LEU A 34 -3.90 0.01 -0.80
N MET A 35 -4.37 -1.20 -0.45
CA MET A 35 -3.53 -2.22 0.16
C MET A 35 -2.36 -2.61 -0.74
N SER A 36 -2.59 -2.69 -2.04
CA SER A 36 -1.55 -3.04 -3.02
C SER A 36 -0.47 -1.97 -3.10
N ILE A 37 -0.86 -0.71 -3.08
CA ILE A 37 0.09 0.41 -3.04
C ILE A 37 0.93 0.33 -1.76
N GLU A 38 0.32 -0.01 -0.63
CA GLU A 38 1.04 -0.16 0.63
C GLU A 38 2.05 -1.30 0.57
N LEU A 39 1.73 -2.41 -0.10
CA LEU A 39 2.69 -3.49 -0.31
C LEU A 39 3.88 -3.04 -1.15
N ILE A 40 3.64 -2.25 -2.19
CA ILE A 40 4.70 -1.71 -3.03
C ILE A 40 5.62 -0.79 -2.22
N LEU A 41 5.04 0.07 -1.41
CA LEU A 41 5.82 0.96 -0.54
C LEU A 41 6.63 0.18 0.49
N LEU A 42 6.05 -0.88 1.06
CA LEU A 42 6.76 -1.76 1.97
C LEU A 42 7.95 -2.42 1.28
N ALA A 43 7.78 -2.90 0.05
CA ALA A 43 8.85 -3.51 -0.72
C ALA A 43 10.00 -2.52 -0.94
N VAL A 44 9.69 -1.28 -1.30
CA VAL A 44 10.69 -0.23 -1.45
C VAL A 44 11.44 0.02 -0.14
N ASN A 45 10.72 0.06 0.98
CA ASN A 45 11.32 0.27 2.29
C ASN A 45 12.24 -0.88 2.70
N ILE A 46 11.85 -2.11 2.43
CA ILE A 46 12.70 -3.27 2.69
C ILE A 46 14.01 -3.13 1.93
N ASN A 47 13.96 -2.72 0.66
CA ASN A 47 15.15 -2.50 -0.14
C ASN A 47 16.03 -1.39 0.44
N LEU A 48 15.44 -0.26 0.83
CA LEU A 48 16.19 0.85 1.39
C LEU A 48 16.93 0.45 2.67
N VAL A 49 16.24 -0.23 3.57
CA VAL A 49 16.83 -0.66 4.84
C VAL A 49 17.88 -1.74 4.58
N ALA A 50 17.59 -2.71 3.71
CA ALA A 50 18.54 -3.78 3.41
C ALA A 50 19.83 -3.24 2.81
N PHE A 51 19.74 -2.38 1.79
CA PHE A 51 20.93 -1.77 1.19
C PHE A 51 21.70 -0.93 2.21
N SER A 52 21.01 -0.14 3.01
CA SER A 52 21.62 0.66 4.05
C SER A 52 22.40 -0.19 5.03
N SER A 53 21.81 -1.29 5.47
CA SER A 53 22.43 -2.20 6.45
C SER A 53 23.67 -2.89 5.86
N PHE A 54 23.57 -3.40 4.63
CA PHE A 54 24.65 -4.14 4.01
C PHE A 54 25.78 -3.25 3.50
N MET A 55 25.50 -1.99 3.18
CA MET A 55 26.50 -1.01 2.75
C MET A 55 27.11 -0.24 3.93
N GLY A 56 26.52 -0.37 5.12
CA GLY A 56 26.97 0.37 6.29
C GLY A 56 26.68 1.87 6.21
N ASP A 57 25.68 2.27 5.44
CA ASP A 57 25.31 3.68 5.20
C ASP A 57 23.92 3.95 5.75
N ILE A 58 23.81 4.86 6.71
CA ILE A 58 22.55 5.19 7.37
C ILE A 58 21.57 5.95 6.46
N VAL A 59 22.01 6.47 5.34
CA VAL A 59 21.18 7.28 4.44
C VAL A 59 19.93 6.51 3.99
N GLY A 60 20.06 5.22 3.66
CA GLY A 60 18.92 4.40 3.27
C GLY A 60 17.88 4.27 4.38
N GLN A 61 18.32 4.22 5.65
CA GLN A 61 17.41 4.15 6.77
C GLN A 61 16.63 5.46 6.96
N VAL A 62 17.30 6.61 6.74
CA VAL A 62 16.66 7.91 6.81
C VAL A 62 15.61 8.03 5.71
N PHE A 63 15.93 7.62 4.49
CA PHE A 63 14.95 7.62 3.40
C PHE A 63 13.78 6.67 3.68
N ALA A 64 14.04 5.51 4.30
CA ALA A 64 12.97 4.60 4.70
C ALA A 64 12.01 5.25 5.68
N MET A 65 12.52 6.02 6.63
CA MET A 65 11.68 6.76 7.56
C MET A 65 10.83 7.81 6.86
N LEU A 66 11.39 8.52 5.88
CA LEU A 66 10.65 9.49 5.09
C LEU A 66 9.54 8.81 4.29
N VAL A 67 9.83 7.67 3.67
CA VAL A 67 8.81 6.89 2.92
C VAL A 67 7.71 6.43 3.86
N LEU A 68 8.06 5.95 5.07
CA LEU A 68 7.07 5.55 6.06
C LEU A 68 6.17 6.72 6.47
N THR A 69 6.75 7.92 6.63
CA THR A 69 5.97 9.11 6.97
C THR A 69 4.96 9.43 5.86
N VAL A 70 5.41 9.40 4.61
CA VAL A 70 4.53 9.61 3.45
C VAL A 70 3.46 8.53 3.39
N ALA A 71 3.84 7.26 3.58
CA ALA A 71 2.90 6.14 3.57
C ALA A 71 1.84 6.30 4.66
N ALA A 72 2.23 6.73 5.86
CA ALA A 72 1.28 6.97 6.94
C ALA A 72 0.29 8.09 6.59
N ALA A 73 0.78 9.18 5.98
CA ALA A 73 -0.06 10.27 5.53
C ALA A 73 -1.03 9.82 4.43
N GLU A 74 -0.54 9.03 3.47
CA GLU A 74 -1.39 8.49 2.41
C GLU A 74 -2.46 7.56 2.96
N ALA A 75 -2.10 6.70 3.92
CA ALA A 75 -3.06 5.80 4.54
C ALA A 75 -4.14 6.57 5.29
N ALA A 76 -3.77 7.63 6.01
CA ALA A 76 -4.74 8.46 6.73
C ALA A 76 -5.69 9.15 5.76
N ILE A 77 -5.16 9.76 4.70
CA ILE A 77 -5.97 10.43 3.69
C ILE A 77 -6.85 9.41 2.94
N GLY A 78 -6.28 8.27 2.58
CA GLY A 78 -7.00 7.21 1.89
C GLY A 78 -8.15 6.67 2.72
N LEU A 79 -7.94 6.45 4.03
CA LEU A 79 -9.01 6.01 4.92
C LEU A 79 -10.12 7.07 5.01
N ALA A 80 -9.75 8.34 5.11
CA ALA A 80 -10.73 9.41 5.15
C ALA A 80 -11.58 9.45 3.88
N ILE A 81 -10.94 9.31 2.73
CA ILE A 81 -11.63 9.27 1.44
C ILE A 81 -12.56 8.05 1.36
N LEU A 82 -12.08 6.89 1.81
CA LEU A 82 -12.89 5.68 1.80
C LEU A 82 -14.12 5.80 2.69
N VAL A 83 -13.97 6.39 3.89
CA VAL A 83 -15.09 6.59 4.79
C VAL A 83 -16.15 7.47 4.13
N VAL A 84 -15.74 8.58 3.52
CA VAL A 84 -16.67 9.46 2.82
C VAL A 84 -17.32 8.76 1.64
N TYR A 85 -16.53 8.04 0.86
CA TYR A 85 -17.01 7.29 -0.30
C TYR A 85 -18.10 6.28 0.08
N PHE A 86 -17.82 5.46 1.10
CA PHE A 86 -18.79 4.44 1.51
C PHE A 86 -20.04 5.04 2.12
N ARG A 87 -19.93 6.15 2.84
CA ARG A 87 -21.10 6.83 3.39
C ARG A 87 -21.97 7.39 2.27
N ASN A 88 -21.37 8.01 1.27
CA ASN A 88 -22.12 8.54 0.13
C ASN A 88 -22.75 7.43 -0.69
N ARG A 89 -22.01 6.32 -0.90
CA ARG A 89 -22.54 5.18 -1.65
C ARG A 89 -23.69 4.50 -0.90
N GLY A 90 -23.60 4.44 0.43
CA GLY A 90 -24.70 3.94 1.25
C GLY A 90 -25.96 4.76 1.06
N SER A 91 -25.84 6.09 1.06
CA SER A 91 -26.96 7.00 0.81
C SER A 91 -27.55 6.82 -0.59
N ILE A 92 -26.68 6.70 -1.60
CA ILE A 92 -27.10 6.48 -2.98
C ILE A 92 -27.84 5.15 -3.11
N ALA A 93 -27.32 4.10 -2.47
CA ALA A 93 -27.95 2.78 -2.52
C ALA A 93 -29.36 2.80 -1.91
N VAL A 94 -29.54 3.54 -0.79
CA VAL A 94 -30.86 3.70 -0.17
C VAL A 94 -31.80 4.45 -1.10
N GLU A 95 -31.34 5.51 -1.73
CA GLU A 95 -32.14 6.28 -2.68
C GLU A 95 -32.54 5.43 -3.88
N ASP A 96 -31.63 4.61 -4.39
CA ASP A 96 -31.94 3.70 -5.50
C ASP A 96 -33.02 2.70 -5.12
N ILE A 97 -32.94 2.16 -3.90
CA ILE A 97 -33.95 1.22 -3.41
C ILE A 97 -35.32 1.92 -3.31
N ASN A 98 -35.35 3.15 -2.82
CA ASN A 98 -36.60 3.92 -2.73
C ASN A 98 -37.19 4.19 -4.11
N LEU A 99 -36.35 4.52 -5.08
CA LEU A 99 -36.81 4.75 -6.44
C LEU A 99 -37.38 3.49 -7.08
N MET A 100 -36.76 2.34 -6.76
CA MET A 100 -37.26 1.05 -7.29
C MET A 100 -38.57 0.63 -6.67
N LYS A 101 -38.83 1.00 -5.44
CA LYS A 101 -40.06 0.66 -4.74
C LYS A 101 -41.19 1.65 -4.99
N GLY A 102 -40.82 2.82 -5.39
CA GLY A 102 -41.74 3.88 -5.49
C GLY A 102 -42.14 4.38 -6.77
#